data_28c3b25f7b1413f7348180127c9a517c
#
_entry.id   28c3b25f7b1413f7348180127c9a517c
#
_cell.length_a   1.000
_cell.length_b   1.000
_cell.length_c   1.000
_cell.angle_alpha   90.00
_cell.angle_beta   90.00
_cell.angle_gamma   90.00
#
_symmetry.space_group_name_H-M   'P 1'
#
loop_
_entity.id
_entity.type
_entity.pdbx_description
1 polymer ?
#
loop_
_entity_poly.entity_id
_entity_poly.type
_entity_poly.pdbx_seq_one_letter_code
_entity_poly.pdbx_strand_id
1 'polypeptide(L)'
;MLIARRVTALGLGALLMLAACAAPAAPVVTTPPTTAPALAPAPTTAPTPPRSPSPSPAPPPTTAPPTGKVALPPVSQATATAAPTVSDAAKAALRFDGQQAYKAALDQCAIGPRPPGTPAIQKTREYIIKVLEANGWTAEQQKFTYQGVEGVNIIGKRGSGPVTIIGAHYDTRPVADKDPDPAKQKTPIVGGNDGASGVAILLELARAWRETPPPGETWLAFFDLEDSGELNGWPWGVGSDYMAGHLTTKPQRMILVDMVGDSDQQIYLERTSDQKLLNQIFDVAQGLGYGQWFIRQPRHALLDDHTPFLQRQIPAVDIIDFDYPYHHTTADDCTKIAADSMGRVGKTLELFMKGGS
;
A
#
# COMPACT_ATOMS: atom_id res chain seq x y z
N MET A 1 -55.54 -36.51 29.77
CA MET A 1 -56.13 -37.62 29.03
C MET A 1 -55.26 -37.87 27.81
N LEU A 2 -54.50 -38.92 27.92
CA LEU A 2 -54.13 -39.95 26.91
C LEU A 2 -53.49 -39.43 25.60
N ILE A 3 -52.46 -40.02 25.04
CA ILE A 3 -51.63 -41.25 25.21
C ILE A 3 -50.35 -41.05 24.38
N ALA A 4 -49.25 -41.51 24.89
CA ALA A 4 -47.95 -41.69 24.21
C ALA A 4 -48.00 -42.77 23.11
N ARG A 5 -47.17 -42.69 22.08
CA ARG A 5 -46.54 -43.87 21.45
C ARG A 5 -45.14 -43.58 20.95
N ARG A 6 -44.20 -44.30 21.54
CA ARG A 6 -42.82 -44.52 21.03
C ARG A 6 -42.89 -45.54 19.90
N VAL A 7 -42.07 -45.36 18.87
CA VAL A 7 -41.63 -46.45 17.98
C VAL A 7 -40.13 -46.36 17.83
N THR A 8 -39.49 -47.41 18.33
CA THR A 8 -38.06 -47.71 18.17
C THR A 8 -37.92 -48.58 16.91
N ALA A 9 -36.99 -48.27 16.02
CA ALA A 9 -36.54 -49.18 14.97
C ALA A 9 -35.00 -49.29 15.00
N LEU A 10 -34.54 -50.45 15.40
CA LEU A 10 -33.15 -50.92 15.19
C LEU A 10 -32.98 -51.25 13.70
N GLY A 11 -31.93 -50.75 13.08
CA GLY A 11 -31.47 -51.17 11.75
C GLY A 11 -30.01 -51.60 11.83
N LEU A 12 -29.80 -52.87 11.70
CA LEU A 12 -28.53 -53.57 11.61
C LEU A 12 -27.95 -53.34 10.20
N GLY A 13 -26.78 -52.73 10.06
CA GLY A 13 -26.13 -52.49 8.77
C GLY A 13 -24.73 -53.11 8.73
N ALA A 14 -24.53 -54.04 7.80
CA ALA A 14 -23.39 -54.89 7.61
C ALA A 14 -22.11 -54.11 7.22
N LEU A 15 -21.03 -54.55 7.84
CA LEU A 15 -19.66 -54.14 7.55
C LEU A 15 -19.13 -54.93 6.33
N LEU A 16 -18.95 -54.31 5.16
CA LEU A 16 -18.23 -54.88 4.02
C LEU A 16 -16.76 -54.48 4.11
N MET A 17 -15.93 -55.47 4.39
CA MET A 17 -14.47 -55.39 4.23
C MET A 17 -14.13 -55.60 2.75
N LEU A 18 -13.60 -54.58 2.08
CA LEU A 18 -12.92 -54.71 0.80
C LEU A 18 -11.41 -54.94 1.05
N ALA A 19 -10.95 -56.14 0.77
CA ALA A 19 -9.54 -56.48 0.69
C ALA A 19 -8.99 -55.97 -0.64
N ALA A 20 -8.08 -54.99 -0.61
CA ALA A 20 -7.33 -54.55 -1.78
C ALA A 20 -6.06 -55.41 -1.91
N CYS A 21 -5.97 -56.22 -2.99
CA CYS A 21 -4.76 -56.90 -3.37
C CYS A 21 -3.72 -55.91 -3.87
N ALA A 22 -2.57 -55.84 -3.21
CA ALA A 22 -1.40 -55.11 -3.68
C ALA A 22 -0.63 -55.99 -4.70
N ALA A 23 -0.44 -55.46 -5.92
CA ALA A 23 0.45 -56.04 -6.93
C ALA A 23 1.92 -55.64 -6.62
N PRO A 24 2.91 -56.51 -6.87
CA PRO A 24 4.30 -56.22 -6.63
C PRO A 24 4.86 -55.23 -7.66
N ALA A 25 5.61 -54.24 -7.19
CA ALA A 25 6.31 -53.26 -8.02
C ALA A 25 7.47 -53.92 -8.78
N ALA A 26 7.59 -53.60 -10.08
CA ALA A 26 8.73 -54.01 -10.92
C ALA A 26 10.02 -53.26 -10.53
N PRO A 27 11.20 -53.85 -10.69
CA PRO A 27 12.46 -53.26 -10.34
C PRO A 27 12.82 -52.11 -11.30
N VAL A 28 13.17 -50.96 -10.73
CA VAL A 28 13.70 -49.78 -11.46
C VAL A 28 15.14 -50.08 -11.86
N VAL A 29 15.42 -50.21 -13.16
CA VAL A 29 16.76 -50.28 -13.72
C VAL A 29 17.34 -48.87 -13.76
N THR A 30 18.30 -48.57 -12.90
CA THR A 30 19.08 -47.33 -12.93
C THR A 30 20.22 -47.46 -13.94
N THR A 31 20.17 -46.72 -15.03
CA THR A 31 21.33 -46.53 -15.92
C THR A 31 22.28 -45.50 -15.31
N PRO A 32 23.61 -45.76 -15.39
CA PRO A 32 24.59 -44.76 -14.90
C PRO A 32 24.65 -43.54 -15.81
N PRO A 33 24.97 -42.35 -15.27
CA PRO A 33 25.04 -41.14 -16.06
C PRO A 33 26.23 -41.20 -17.04
N THR A 34 25.95 -40.93 -18.31
CA THR A 34 26.96 -40.77 -19.36
C THR A 34 27.70 -39.46 -19.10
N THR A 35 29.00 -39.56 -18.83
CA THR A 35 29.90 -38.39 -18.72
C THR A 35 30.09 -37.78 -20.11
N ALA A 36 29.66 -36.51 -20.25
CA ALA A 36 29.98 -35.68 -21.40
C ALA A 36 31.48 -35.28 -21.36
N PRO A 37 32.15 -35.19 -22.52
CA PRO A 37 33.54 -34.78 -22.55
C PRO A 37 33.70 -33.30 -22.17
N ALA A 38 34.72 -33.02 -21.35
CA ALA A 38 35.07 -31.68 -20.91
C ALA A 38 35.50 -30.81 -22.11
N LEU A 39 34.85 -29.67 -22.29
CA LEU A 39 35.28 -28.60 -23.20
C LEU A 39 36.60 -27.97 -22.66
N ALA A 40 37.58 -27.84 -23.53
CA ALA A 40 38.86 -27.18 -23.23
C ALA A 40 38.59 -25.67 -22.89
N PRO A 41 39.38 -25.08 -21.97
CA PRO A 41 39.20 -23.69 -21.61
C PRO A 41 39.62 -22.77 -22.77
N ALA A 42 38.78 -21.77 -23.05
CA ALA A 42 39.11 -20.70 -23.99
C ALA A 42 40.23 -19.83 -23.45
N PRO A 43 41.09 -19.23 -24.32
CA PRO A 43 42.20 -18.40 -23.89
C PRO A 43 41.69 -17.13 -23.18
N THR A 44 42.18 -16.92 -21.99
CA THR A 44 41.93 -15.74 -21.17
C THR A 44 42.67 -14.54 -21.76
N THR A 45 41.93 -13.59 -22.33
CA THR A 45 42.51 -12.29 -22.68
C THR A 45 42.66 -11.45 -21.43
N ALA A 46 43.88 -10.95 -21.18
CA ALA A 46 44.16 -10.09 -20.05
C ALA A 46 43.35 -8.80 -20.12
N PRO A 47 42.85 -8.26 -18.97
CA PRO A 47 42.10 -7.02 -18.94
C PRO A 47 43.03 -5.83 -19.26
N THR A 48 42.62 -5.01 -20.22
CA THR A 48 43.26 -3.72 -20.55
C THR A 48 43.07 -2.77 -19.33
N PRO A 49 44.14 -2.08 -18.89
CA PRO A 49 43.99 -1.15 -17.76
C PRO A 49 43.07 0.03 -18.11
N PRO A 50 42.30 0.55 -17.16
CA PRO A 50 41.39 1.67 -17.40
C PRO A 50 42.19 2.93 -17.77
N ARG A 51 41.78 3.57 -18.85
CA ARG A 51 42.30 4.85 -19.32
C ARG A 51 41.95 5.93 -18.28
N SER A 52 42.94 6.65 -17.77
CA SER A 52 42.73 7.81 -16.91
C SER A 52 41.86 8.85 -17.60
N PRO A 53 40.90 9.46 -16.88
CA PRO A 53 40.08 10.52 -17.45
C PRO A 53 40.97 11.74 -17.76
N SER A 54 40.80 12.29 -18.97
CA SER A 54 41.40 13.55 -19.40
C SER A 54 40.84 14.69 -18.55
N PRO A 55 41.63 15.68 -18.13
CA PRO A 55 41.10 16.79 -17.34
C PRO A 55 40.10 17.61 -18.15
N SER A 56 38.94 17.88 -17.52
CA SER A 56 37.90 18.75 -18.06
C SER A 56 38.43 20.18 -18.23
N PRO A 57 38.10 20.90 -19.31
CA PRO A 57 38.52 22.29 -19.48
C PRO A 57 37.92 23.18 -18.40
N ALA A 58 38.70 24.11 -17.89
CA ALA A 58 38.26 25.09 -16.90
C ALA A 58 37.15 25.97 -17.47
N PRO A 59 36.17 26.36 -16.64
CA PRO A 59 35.09 27.27 -17.06
C PRO A 59 35.63 28.65 -17.38
N PRO A 60 35.03 29.37 -18.35
CA PRO A 60 35.48 30.74 -18.69
C PRO A 60 35.18 31.69 -17.51
N PRO A 61 35.96 32.80 -17.41
CA PRO A 61 35.80 33.75 -16.31
C PRO A 61 34.42 34.39 -16.35
N THR A 62 33.67 34.29 -15.23
CA THR A 62 32.40 34.91 -15.03
C THR A 62 32.57 36.42 -14.88
N THR A 63 32.10 37.19 -15.86
CA THR A 63 31.95 38.65 -15.73
C THR A 63 30.83 38.94 -14.76
N ALA A 64 31.14 39.75 -13.73
CA ALA A 64 30.12 40.18 -12.75
C ALA A 64 29.00 40.97 -13.44
N PRO A 65 27.72 40.72 -13.07
CA PRO A 65 26.63 41.51 -13.60
C PRO A 65 26.62 42.94 -13.01
N PRO A 66 26.16 43.94 -13.77
CA PRO A 66 26.07 45.32 -13.29
C PRO A 66 25.04 45.40 -12.16
N THR A 67 25.43 46.12 -11.08
CA THR A 67 24.57 46.45 -9.95
C THR A 67 23.56 47.54 -10.33
N GLY A 68 22.53 47.14 -11.09
CA GLY A 68 21.35 47.98 -11.29
C GLY A 68 20.25 47.52 -10.35
N LYS A 69 19.82 48.34 -9.39
CA LYS A 69 18.63 48.12 -8.60
C LYS A 69 17.41 48.20 -9.54
N VAL A 70 16.96 47.02 -10.06
CA VAL A 70 15.66 46.94 -10.68
C VAL A 70 14.65 46.83 -9.54
N ALA A 71 13.82 47.84 -9.36
CA ALA A 71 12.69 47.79 -8.45
C ALA A 71 11.72 46.73 -8.99
N LEU A 72 11.52 45.67 -8.27
CA LEU A 72 10.48 44.70 -8.55
C LEU A 72 9.12 45.36 -8.36
N PRO A 73 8.16 45.16 -9.27
CA PRO A 73 6.81 45.64 -9.07
C PRO A 73 6.23 45.02 -7.77
N PRO A 74 5.34 45.76 -7.05
CA PRO A 74 4.73 45.20 -5.84
C PRO A 74 4.04 43.90 -6.17
N VAL A 75 4.43 42.83 -5.47
CA VAL A 75 3.71 41.56 -5.51
C VAL A 75 2.27 41.86 -5.09
N SER A 76 1.36 41.79 -6.04
CA SER A 76 -0.08 41.84 -5.75
C SER A 76 -0.35 40.80 -4.69
N GLN A 77 -0.73 41.20 -3.48
CA GLN A 77 -1.22 40.29 -2.47
C GLN A 77 -2.46 39.63 -3.06
N ALA A 78 -2.29 38.36 -3.51
CA ALA A 78 -3.43 37.54 -3.84
C ALA A 78 -4.36 37.60 -2.61
N THR A 79 -5.57 38.06 -2.80
CA THR A 79 -6.63 38.02 -1.80
C THR A 79 -6.68 36.59 -1.26
N ALA A 80 -6.34 36.42 0.01
CA ALA A 80 -6.43 35.15 0.69
C ALA A 80 -7.90 34.69 0.58
N THR A 81 -8.17 33.73 -0.30
CA THR A 81 -9.46 33.08 -0.35
C THR A 81 -9.68 32.48 1.03
N ALA A 82 -10.79 32.80 1.69
CA ALA A 82 -11.11 32.26 3.00
C ALA A 82 -10.99 30.73 2.93
N ALA A 83 -10.30 30.14 3.91
CA ALA A 83 -10.17 28.69 3.97
C ALA A 83 -11.57 28.05 3.96
N PRO A 84 -11.79 26.95 3.21
CA PRO A 84 -13.06 26.26 3.22
C PRO A 84 -13.41 25.86 4.65
N THR A 85 -14.63 26.14 5.09
CA THR A 85 -15.11 25.82 6.43
C THR A 85 -16.06 24.65 6.35
N VAL A 86 -15.71 23.55 7.02
CA VAL A 86 -16.61 22.39 7.19
C VAL A 86 -17.60 22.70 8.32
N SER A 87 -18.91 22.53 8.08
CA SER A 87 -19.91 22.80 9.11
C SER A 87 -19.80 21.81 10.28
N ASP A 88 -20.20 22.24 11.49
CA ASP A 88 -20.18 21.38 12.67
C ASP A 88 -21.09 20.16 12.50
N ALA A 89 -22.20 20.31 11.78
CA ALA A 89 -23.09 19.20 11.44
C ALA A 89 -22.38 18.15 10.57
N ALA A 90 -21.57 18.57 9.58
CA ALA A 90 -20.79 17.65 8.75
C ALA A 90 -19.71 16.94 9.56
N LYS A 91 -19.01 17.67 10.46
CA LYS A 91 -18.03 17.07 11.38
C LYS A 91 -18.67 16.04 12.32
N ALA A 92 -19.85 16.35 12.87
CA ALA A 92 -20.58 15.44 13.76
C ALA A 92 -21.14 14.20 13.04
N ALA A 93 -21.31 14.24 11.73
CA ALA A 93 -21.78 13.12 10.91
C ALA A 93 -20.67 12.13 10.52
N LEU A 94 -19.39 12.45 10.82
CA LEU A 94 -18.28 11.54 10.55
C LEU A 94 -18.32 10.32 11.47
N ARG A 95 -18.05 9.16 10.89
CA ARG A 95 -18.08 7.85 11.54
C ARG A 95 -16.70 7.24 11.73
N PHE A 96 -15.70 7.79 11.06
CA PHE A 96 -14.31 7.31 11.16
C PHE A 96 -13.77 7.53 12.58
N ASP A 97 -13.25 6.46 13.17
CA ASP A 97 -12.67 6.45 14.51
C ASP A 97 -11.18 6.08 14.44
N GLY A 98 -10.30 7.03 14.75
CA GLY A 98 -8.86 6.82 14.77
C GLY A 98 -8.41 5.72 15.73
N GLN A 99 -9.15 5.48 16.83
CA GLN A 99 -8.84 4.40 17.76
C GLN A 99 -9.12 3.01 17.15
N GLN A 100 -10.16 2.89 16.33
CA GLN A 100 -10.43 1.65 15.60
C GLN A 100 -9.38 1.41 14.52
N ALA A 101 -8.96 2.46 13.80
CA ALA A 101 -7.85 2.37 12.86
C ALA A 101 -6.55 1.96 13.57
N TYR A 102 -6.22 2.59 14.69
CA TYR A 102 -5.04 2.22 15.49
C TYR A 102 -5.08 0.75 15.93
N LYS A 103 -6.25 0.28 16.38
CA LYS A 103 -6.42 -1.14 16.71
C LYS A 103 -6.16 -2.05 15.51
N ALA A 104 -6.66 -1.70 14.33
CA ALA A 104 -6.42 -2.48 13.11
C ALA A 104 -4.93 -2.49 12.70
N ALA A 105 -4.18 -1.42 12.98
CA ALA A 105 -2.73 -1.42 12.81
C ALA A 105 -2.04 -2.33 13.84
N LEU A 106 -2.45 -2.29 15.11
CA LEU A 106 -1.93 -3.20 16.14
C LEU A 106 -2.16 -4.68 15.81
N ASP A 107 -3.34 -5.01 15.27
CA ASP A 107 -3.65 -6.38 14.83
C ASP A 107 -2.67 -6.85 13.74
N GLN A 108 -2.26 -5.97 12.80
CA GLN A 108 -1.25 -6.25 11.78
C GLN A 108 0.17 -6.35 12.37
N CYS A 109 0.56 -5.45 13.27
CA CYS A 109 1.83 -5.54 13.99
C CYS A 109 1.96 -6.86 14.77
N ALA A 110 0.85 -7.38 15.32
CA ALA A 110 0.84 -8.66 16.03
C ALA A 110 1.06 -9.86 15.09
N ILE A 111 0.73 -9.74 13.80
CA ILE A 111 1.09 -10.74 12.79
C ILE A 111 2.61 -10.73 12.56
N GLY A 112 3.25 -9.57 12.70
CA GLY A 112 4.68 -9.35 12.50
C GLY A 112 5.05 -8.94 11.07
N PRO A 113 6.33 -9.04 10.68
CA PRO A 113 6.80 -8.76 9.33
C PRO A 113 6.04 -9.57 8.28
N ARG A 114 5.63 -8.91 7.21
CA ARG A 114 4.75 -9.45 6.16
C ARG A 114 5.39 -9.43 4.75
N PRO A 115 6.67 -9.82 4.60
CA PRO A 115 7.27 -9.87 3.28
C PRO A 115 6.51 -10.81 2.35
N PRO A 116 6.55 -10.56 1.02
CA PRO A 116 5.94 -11.43 0.02
C PRO A 116 6.36 -12.89 0.16
N GLY A 117 5.44 -13.82 -0.10
CA GLY A 117 5.70 -15.27 -0.04
C GLY A 117 5.76 -15.88 1.36
N THR A 118 5.56 -15.12 2.44
CA THR A 118 5.61 -15.63 3.82
C THR A 118 4.24 -16.07 4.33
N PRO A 119 4.18 -16.92 5.38
CA PRO A 119 2.91 -17.24 6.04
C PRO A 119 2.25 -16.01 6.69
N ALA A 120 3.02 -14.98 7.06
CA ALA A 120 2.50 -13.75 7.66
C ALA A 120 1.70 -12.93 6.64
N ILE A 121 2.16 -12.80 5.39
CA ILE A 121 1.41 -12.09 4.36
C ILE A 121 0.06 -12.79 4.07
N GLN A 122 0.00 -14.13 4.12
CA GLN A 122 -1.25 -14.87 3.96
C GLN A 122 -2.23 -14.60 5.11
N LYS A 123 -1.76 -14.60 6.36
CA LYS A 123 -2.58 -14.21 7.52
C LYS A 123 -3.12 -12.80 7.40
N THR A 124 -2.33 -11.89 6.85
CA THR A 124 -2.76 -10.51 6.62
C THR A 124 -3.84 -10.43 5.54
N ARG A 125 -3.71 -11.20 4.45
CA ARG A 125 -4.77 -11.32 3.42
C ARG A 125 -6.08 -11.82 4.02
N GLU A 126 -6.02 -12.89 4.81
CA GLU A 126 -7.20 -13.45 5.51
C GLU A 126 -7.82 -12.43 6.48
N TYR A 127 -6.99 -11.68 7.23
CA TYR A 127 -7.45 -10.63 8.12
C TYR A 127 -8.18 -9.52 7.36
N ILE A 128 -7.60 -8.99 6.29
CA ILE A 128 -8.19 -7.93 5.46
C ILE A 128 -9.53 -8.39 4.89
N ILE A 129 -9.59 -9.58 4.26
CA ILE A 129 -10.80 -10.13 3.67
C ILE A 129 -11.90 -10.28 4.72
N LYS A 130 -11.57 -10.87 5.87
CA LYS A 130 -12.50 -11.05 6.98
C LYS A 130 -13.10 -9.73 7.47
N VAL A 131 -12.27 -8.68 7.60
CA VAL A 131 -12.76 -7.36 8.05
C VAL A 131 -13.65 -6.71 7.00
N LEU A 132 -13.28 -6.79 5.71
CA LEU A 132 -14.10 -6.28 4.61
C LEU A 132 -15.49 -6.95 4.59
N GLU A 133 -15.53 -8.28 4.59
CA GLU A 133 -16.77 -9.06 4.54
C GLU A 133 -17.67 -8.80 5.78
N ALA A 134 -17.07 -8.71 6.98
CA ALA A 134 -17.79 -8.40 8.21
C ALA A 134 -18.45 -7.00 8.17
N ASN A 135 -17.96 -6.10 7.32
CA ASN A 135 -18.53 -4.77 7.10
C ASN A 135 -19.35 -4.66 5.81
N GLY A 136 -19.72 -5.79 5.19
CA GLY A 136 -20.62 -5.85 4.04
C GLY A 136 -19.98 -5.42 2.71
N TRP A 137 -18.65 -5.54 2.59
CA TRP A 137 -17.93 -5.35 1.34
C TRP A 137 -17.74 -6.68 0.63
N THR A 138 -17.80 -6.67 -0.71
CA THR A 138 -17.38 -7.81 -1.52
C THR A 138 -15.87 -7.78 -1.65
N ALA A 139 -15.18 -8.80 -1.16
CA ALA A 139 -13.73 -8.90 -1.26
C ALA A 139 -13.33 -9.78 -2.46
N GLU A 140 -12.62 -9.22 -3.41
CA GLU A 140 -12.05 -9.92 -4.55
C GLU A 140 -10.54 -10.07 -4.37
N GLN A 141 -9.98 -11.20 -4.81
CA GLN A 141 -8.56 -11.45 -4.83
C GLN A 141 -8.06 -11.44 -6.29
N GLN A 142 -7.15 -10.54 -6.60
CA GLN A 142 -6.50 -10.45 -7.89
C GLN A 142 -5.10 -11.07 -7.79
N LYS A 143 -4.98 -12.34 -8.19
CA LYS A 143 -3.72 -13.10 -8.14
C LYS A 143 -2.86 -12.81 -9.36
N PHE A 144 -1.56 -12.71 -9.14
CA PHE A 144 -0.56 -12.54 -10.19
C PHE A 144 0.77 -13.14 -9.76
N THR A 145 1.73 -13.20 -10.69
CA THR A 145 3.09 -13.67 -10.39
C THR A 145 4.08 -12.67 -10.96
N TYR A 146 5.04 -12.26 -10.17
CA TYR A 146 6.14 -11.41 -10.59
C TYR A 146 7.47 -12.08 -10.23
N GLN A 147 8.34 -12.32 -11.22
CA GLN A 147 9.66 -12.97 -11.06
C GLN A 147 9.60 -14.27 -10.21
N GLY A 148 8.53 -15.06 -10.36
CA GLY A 148 8.35 -16.33 -9.62
C GLY A 148 7.76 -16.17 -8.21
N VAL A 149 7.45 -14.96 -7.76
CA VAL A 149 6.78 -14.69 -6.49
C VAL A 149 5.29 -14.44 -6.74
N GLU A 150 4.42 -15.12 -5.98
CA GLU A 150 2.98 -14.90 -6.02
C GLU A 150 2.62 -13.63 -5.28
N GLY A 151 1.95 -12.69 -5.97
CA GLY A 151 1.30 -11.52 -5.40
C GLY A 151 -0.22 -11.66 -5.43
N VAL A 152 -0.91 -11.04 -4.49
CA VAL A 152 -2.38 -11.03 -4.42
C VAL A 152 -2.89 -9.67 -3.99
N ASN A 153 -3.37 -8.86 -4.92
CA ASN A 153 -4.12 -7.66 -4.52
C ASN A 153 -5.49 -8.08 -3.97
N ILE A 154 -5.95 -7.38 -2.93
CA ILE A 154 -7.29 -7.56 -2.37
C ILE A 154 -8.09 -6.30 -2.70
N ILE A 155 -9.31 -6.47 -3.22
CA ILE A 155 -10.14 -5.35 -3.65
C ILE A 155 -11.50 -5.48 -2.96
N GLY A 156 -11.73 -4.66 -1.95
CA GLY A 156 -13.04 -4.51 -1.32
C GLY A 156 -13.92 -3.59 -2.15
N LYS A 157 -15.05 -4.07 -2.67
CA LYS A 157 -15.97 -3.30 -3.51
C LYS A 157 -17.30 -3.04 -2.83
N ARG A 158 -17.79 -1.79 -2.96
CA ARG A 158 -19.10 -1.41 -2.45
C ARG A 158 -19.71 -0.24 -3.23
N GLY A 159 -21.03 -0.23 -3.36
CA GLY A 159 -21.78 0.78 -4.09
C GLY A 159 -21.98 0.42 -5.55
N SER A 160 -22.35 1.40 -6.36
CA SER A 160 -22.51 1.26 -7.82
C SER A 160 -22.40 2.61 -8.49
N GLY A 161 -21.90 2.63 -9.74
CA GLY A 161 -21.72 3.85 -10.51
C GLY A 161 -20.25 4.17 -10.76
N PRO A 162 -19.85 5.45 -10.87
CA PRO A 162 -18.47 5.83 -11.13
C PRO A 162 -17.53 5.38 -10.01
N VAL A 163 -16.42 4.74 -10.39
CA VAL A 163 -15.48 4.10 -9.45
C VAL A 163 -14.49 5.12 -8.90
N THR A 164 -14.30 5.13 -7.58
CA THR A 164 -13.14 5.73 -6.90
C THR A 164 -12.36 4.61 -6.21
N ILE A 165 -11.06 4.56 -6.42
CA ILE A 165 -10.14 3.66 -5.70
C ILE A 165 -9.51 4.42 -4.53
N ILE A 166 -9.46 3.81 -3.36
CA ILE A 166 -8.59 4.21 -2.25
C ILE A 166 -7.68 3.03 -1.97
N GLY A 167 -6.37 3.25 -2.04
CA GLY A 167 -5.37 2.19 -1.98
C GLY A 167 -4.38 2.35 -0.83
N ALA A 168 -3.80 1.22 -0.42
CA ALA A 168 -2.65 1.11 0.46
C ALA A 168 -1.94 -0.21 0.19
N HIS A 169 -0.62 -0.28 0.33
CA HIS A 169 0.07 -1.57 0.30
C HIS A 169 -0.04 -2.28 1.66
N TYR A 170 0.03 -3.62 1.67
CA TYR A 170 -0.10 -4.41 2.89
C TYR A 170 1.08 -5.34 3.17
N ASP A 171 1.97 -5.51 2.20
CA ASP A 171 3.26 -6.17 2.41
C ASP A 171 4.21 -5.26 3.20
N THR A 172 5.33 -5.80 3.62
CA THR A 172 6.38 -5.05 4.29
C THR A 172 7.74 -5.43 3.76
N ARG A 173 8.67 -4.50 3.84
CA ARG A 173 10.03 -4.66 3.35
C ARG A 173 10.73 -5.87 3.96
N PRO A 174 11.31 -6.76 3.13
CA PRO A 174 11.98 -7.97 3.61
C PRO A 174 13.29 -7.70 4.33
N VAL A 175 13.80 -6.48 4.27
CA VAL A 175 15.09 -6.08 4.87
C VAL A 175 15.00 -4.64 5.40
N ALA A 176 15.61 -4.35 6.53
CA ALA A 176 15.70 -3.00 7.11
C ALA A 176 16.92 -2.27 6.54
N ASP A 177 16.97 -2.08 5.21
CA ASP A 177 18.16 -1.61 4.50
C ASP A 177 18.59 -0.17 4.84
N LYS A 178 17.72 0.61 5.49
CA LYS A 178 18.04 1.93 6.05
C LYS A 178 18.30 1.93 7.56
N ASP A 179 18.33 0.75 8.21
CA ASP A 179 18.62 0.69 9.65
C ASP A 179 20.04 1.22 9.92
N PRO A 180 20.21 2.13 10.90
CA PRO A 180 21.52 2.67 11.25
C PRO A 180 22.48 1.63 11.81
N ASP A 181 21.97 0.50 12.32
CA ASP A 181 22.75 -0.64 12.78
C ASP A 181 22.93 -1.66 11.62
N PRO A 182 24.16 -1.81 11.05
CA PRO A 182 24.38 -2.73 9.94
C PRO A 182 24.02 -4.19 10.26
N ALA A 183 24.05 -4.58 11.55
CA ALA A 183 23.68 -5.94 11.96
C ALA A 183 22.19 -6.21 11.79
N LYS A 184 21.35 -5.17 11.74
CA LYS A 184 19.90 -5.26 11.56
C LYS A 184 19.44 -5.12 10.12
N GLN A 185 20.29 -4.62 9.21
CA GLN A 185 19.89 -4.31 7.83
C GLN A 185 19.35 -5.49 7.02
N LYS A 186 19.55 -6.73 7.47
CA LYS A 186 18.99 -7.94 6.84
C LYS A 186 17.73 -8.46 7.53
N THR A 187 17.22 -7.75 8.52
CA THR A 187 16.03 -8.12 9.29
C THR A 187 14.78 -7.61 8.59
N PRO A 188 13.73 -8.41 8.39
CA PRO A 188 12.43 -7.92 7.91
C PRO A 188 11.83 -6.91 8.88
N ILE A 189 11.17 -5.85 8.37
CA ILE A 189 10.52 -4.84 9.19
C ILE A 189 9.09 -5.24 9.57
N VAL A 190 8.62 -4.72 10.71
CA VAL A 190 7.22 -4.93 11.15
C VAL A 190 6.27 -4.09 10.30
N GLY A 191 6.71 -2.92 9.83
CA GLY A 191 5.90 -2.05 8.99
C GLY A 191 4.68 -1.51 9.74
N GLY A 192 4.91 -0.85 10.87
CA GLY A 192 3.84 -0.27 11.68
C GLY A 192 3.21 0.94 11.03
N ASN A 193 4.03 1.80 10.45
CA ASN A 193 3.59 2.91 9.61
C ASN A 193 3.55 2.50 8.15
N ASP A 194 4.58 1.85 7.69
CA ASP A 194 4.84 1.38 6.33
C ASP A 194 4.40 -0.09 6.16
N GLY A 195 3.31 -0.34 5.69
CA GLY A 195 2.02 -0.21 5.13
C GLY A 195 0.86 -0.44 6.13
N ALA A 196 1.10 -0.80 7.46
CA ALA A 196 -0.03 -1.12 8.33
C ALA A 196 -0.92 0.10 8.61
N SER A 197 -0.38 1.34 8.60
CA SER A 197 -1.18 2.54 8.85
C SER A 197 -2.19 2.81 7.73
N GLY A 198 -1.78 2.71 6.47
CA GLY A 198 -2.66 2.86 5.31
C GLY A 198 -3.74 1.80 5.28
N VAL A 199 -3.37 0.52 5.43
CA VAL A 199 -4.31 -0.60 5.54
C VAL A 199 -5.33 -0.38 6.65
N ALA A 200 -4.89 0.08 7.82
CA ALA A 200 -5.77 0.33 8.96
C ALA A 200 -6.81 1.42 8.66
N ILE A 201 -6.41 2.47 7.94
CA ILE A 201 -7.36 3.50 7.48
C ILE A 201 -8.40 2.91 6.53
N LEU A 202 -7.99 2.10 5.54
CA LEU A 202 -8.93 1.49 4.61
C LEU A 202 -9.93 0.58 5.33
N LEU A 203 -9.46 -0.23 6.28
CA LEU A 203 -10.34 -1.13 7.06
C LEU A 203 -11.32 -0.36 7.94
N GLU A 204 -10.89 0.76 8.52
CA GLU A 204 -11.79 1.61 9.31
C GLU A 204 -12.77 2.40 8.43
N LEU A 205 -12.37 2.84 7.24
CA LEU A 205 -13.30 3.37 6.24
C LEU A 205 -14.36 2.32 5.85
N ALA A 206 -13.96 1.06 5.71
CA ALA A 206 -14.90 -0.02 5.45
C ALA A 206 -15.97 -0.13 6.54
N ARG A 207 -15.58 0.00 7.82
CA ARG A 207 -16.51 0.03 8.96
C ARG A 207 -17.35 1.30 8.98
N ALA A 208 -16.73 2.46 8.81
CA ALA A 208 -17.40 3.76 8.86
C ALA A 208 -18.50 3.89 7.79
N TRP A 209 -18.30 3.28 6.61
CA TRP A 209 -19.24 3.28 5.49
C TRP A 209 -20.19 2.09 5.46
N ARG A 210 -20.17 1.26 6.49
CA ARG A 210 -21.02 0.07 6.55
C ARG A 210 -22.51 0.38 6.36
N GLU A 211 -23.03 1.42 7.02
CA GLU A 211 -24.45 1.78 6.94
C GLU A 211 -24.72 2.84 5.84
N THR A 212 -23.77 3.73 5.60
CA THR A 212 -23.91 4.85 4.66
C THR A 212 -22.66 4.94 3.78
N PRO A 213 -22.58 4.13 2.71
CA PRO A 213 -21.46 4.22 1.76
C PRO A 213 -21.49 5.57 1.03
N PRO A 214 -20.33 6.06 0.58
CA PRO A 214 -20.25 7.27 -0.23
C PRO A 214 -20.95 7.08 -1.58
N PRO A 215 -21.30 8.18 -2.29
CA PRO A 215 -21.86 8.10 -3.63
C PRO A 215 -20.91 7.42 -4.63
N GLY A 216 -21.46 6.69 -5.59
CA GLY A 216 -20.69 5.93 -6.59
C GLY A 216 -20.27 4.55 -6.08
N GLU A 217 -19.33 3.94 -6.77
CA GLU A 217 -18.71 2.69 -6.37
C GLU A 217 -17.33 2.96 -5.78
N THR A 218 -17.08 2.46 -4.59
CA THR A 218 -15.77 2.59 -3.92
C THR A 218 -15.05 1.24 -3.93
N TRP A 219 -13.79 1.27 -4.37
CA TRP A 219 -12.88 0.15 -4.26
C TRP A 219 -11.79 0.48 -3.23
N LEU A 220 -11.74 -0.32 -2.16
CA LEU A 220 -10.64 -0.31 -1.21
C LEU A 220 -9.62 -1.34 -1.70
N ALA A 221 -8.51 -0.86 -2.24
CA ALA A 221 -7.48 -1.69 -2.85
C ALA A 221 -6.29 -1.86 -1.91
N PHE A 222 -5.94 -3.11 -1.63
CA PHE A 222 -4.79 -3.48 -0.82
C PHE A 222 -3.77 -4.12 -1.75
N PHE A 223 -2.66 -3.40 -1.99
CA PHE A 223 -1.63 -3.82 -2.94
C PHE A 223 -0.60 -4.73 -2.28
N ASP A 224 -0.14 -5.71 -3.05
CA ASP A 224 0.94 -6.62 -2.69
C ASP A 224 2.18 -6.32 -3.50
N LEU A 225 3.35 -6.72 -3.03
CA LEU A 225 4.62 -6.56 -3.73
C LEU A 225 4.98 -5.08 -4.02
N GLU A 226 4.61 -4.18 -3.12
CA GLU A 226 5.03 -2.79 -3.21
C GLU A 226 6.43 -2.62 -2.63
N ASP A 227 6.63 -3.05 -1.36
CA ASP A 227 7.76 -2.71 -0.49
C ASP A 227 9.01 -3.57 -0.74
N SER A 228 9.11 -4.12 -1.95
CA SER A 228 10.31 -4.79 -2.46
C SER A 228 11.04 -3.95 -3.51
N GLY A 229 10.61 -2.72 -3.73
CA GLY A 229 11.22 -1.81 -4.71
C GLY A 229 12.71 -1.61 -4.50
N GLU A 230 13.46 -1.51 -5.61
CA GLU A 230 14.93 -1.41 -5.69
C GLU A 230 15.68 -2.65 -5.18
N LEU A 231 15.03 -3.56 -4.46
CA LEU A 231 15.65 -4.82 -4.05
C LEU A 231 15.73 -5.78 -5.25
N ASN A 232 16.94 -6.27 -5.53
CA ASN A 232 17.18 -7.21 -6.64
C ASN A 232 16.64 -6.74 -8.01
N GLY A 233 16.59 -5.42 -8.23
CA GLY A 233 16.09 -4.82 -9.47
C GLY A 233 14.56 -4.82 -9.62
N TRP A 234 13.82 -4.98 -8.53
CA TRP A 234 12.36 -4.84 -8.55
C TRP A 234 11.95 -3.38 -8.67
N PRO A 235 10.91 -3.04 -9.44
CA PRO A 235 10.30 -1.71 -9.39
C PRO A 235 9.44 -1.56 -8.13
N TRP A 236 9.11 -0.33 -7.78
CA TRP A 236 8.07 -0.01 -6.82
C TRP A 236 6.68 -0.30 -7.40
N GLY A 237 5.70 -0.62 -6.54
CA GLY A 237 4.30 -0.71 -6.93
C GLY A 237 3.97 -1.85 -7.91
N VAL A 238 4.58 -3.03 -7.77
CA VAL A 238 4.32 -4.18 -8.66
C VAL A 238 2.84 -4.56 -8.66
N GLY A 239 2.19 -4.61 -7.48
CA GLY A 239 0.78 -4.97 -7.35
C GLY A 239 -0.14 -3.92 -7.94
N SER A 240 0.12 -2.66 -7.69
CA SER A 240 -0.67 -1.55 -8.24
C SER A 240 -0.51 -1.43 -9.76
N ASP A 241 0.68 -1.67 -10.32
CA ASP A 241 0.88 -1.71 -11.77
C ASP A 241 0.08 -2.86 -12.40
N TYR A 242 0.12 -4.04 -11.77
CA TYR A 242 -0.70 -5.16 -12.22
C TYR A 242 -2.19 -4.80 -12.18
N MET A 243 -2.70 -4.23 -11.07
CA MET A 243 -4.09 -3.82 -10.98
C MET A 243 -4.45 -2.77 -12.02
N ALA A 244 -3.65 -1.72 -12.15
CA ALA A 244 -3.91 -0.63 -13.10
C ALA A 244 -3.91 -1.10 -14.56
N GLY A 245 -3.08 -2.12 -14.89
CA GLY A 245 -3.03 -2.76 -16.22
C GLY A 245 -4.20 -3.70 -16.53
N HIS A 246 -4.94 -4.15 -15.51
CA HIS A 246 -6.02 -5.13 -15.63
C HIS A 246 -7.39 -4.58 -15.20
N LEU A 247 -7.55 -3.26 -15.18
CA LEU A 247 -8.83 -2.62 -14.89
C LEU A 247 -9.86 -2.92 -15.97
N THR A 248 -11.03 -3.43 -15.56
CA THR A 248 -12.18 -3.65 -16.47
C THR A 248 -13.05 -2.39 -16.61
N THR A 249 -12.91 -1.44 -15.69
CA THR A 249 -13.60 -0.15 -15.70
C THR A 249 -12.60 0.94 -15.33
N LYS A 250 -12.57 2.04 -16.10
CA LYS A 250 -11.68 3.16 -15.79
C LYS A 250 -12.20 3.92 -14.57
N PRO A 251 -11.45 3.98 -13.47
CA PRO A 251 -11.83 4.77 -12.30
C PRO A 251 -11.79 6.26 -12.61
N GLN A 252 -12.62 7.04 -11.91
CA GLN A 252 -12.55 8.50 -11.98
C GLN A 252 -11.30 9.06 -11.31
N ARG A 253 -10.81 8.37 -10.26
CA ARG A 253 -9.65 8.76 -9.48
C ARG A 253 -9.14 7.60 -8.62
N MET A 254 -7.90 7.73 -8.21
CA MET A 254 -7.26 6.86 -7.21
C MET A 254 -6.62 7.73 -6.11
N ILE A 255 -6.75 7.33 -4.87
CA ILE A 255 -6.18 8.00 -3.70
C ILE A 255 -5.36 6.96 -2.96
N LEU A 256 -4.05 7.15 -2.91
CA LEU A 256 -3.15 6.33 -2.12
C LEU A 256 -3.03 6.91 -0.72
N VAL A 257 -2.93 6.06 0.28
CA VAL A 257 -2.54 6.42 1.65
C VAL A 257 -1.38 5.54 2.09
N ASP A 258 -0.24 6.15 2.28
CA ASP A 258 0.99 5.47 2.67
C ASP A 258 1.71 6.20 3.80
N MET A 259 2.28 5.46 4.76
CA MET A 259 3.00 5.98 5.93
C MET A 259 2.30 7.14 6.66
N VAL A 260 0.98 7.07 6.81
CA VAL A 260 0.14 8.17 7.34
C VAL A 260 -0.14 8.10 8.85
N GLY A 261 0.47 7.17 9.54
CA GLY A 261 0.24 6.92 10.96
C GLY A 261 1.19 7.60 11.91
N ASP A 262 2.30 8.19 11.44
CA ASP A 262 3.34 8.77 12.29
C ASP A 262 2.77 9.70 13.37
N SER A 263 3.25 9.53 14.60
CA SER A 263 2.87 10.38 15.72
C SER A 263 3.25 11.85 15.53
N ASP A 264 4.33 12.12 14.76
CA ASP A 264 4.79 13.46 14.36
C ASP A 264 4.43 13.75 12.90
N GLN A 265 3.20 13.50 12.53
CA GLN A 265 2.67 13.52 11.16
C GLN A 265 2.90 14.85 10.44
N GLN A 266 3.49 14.79 9.22
CA GLN A 266 3.74 15.93 8.33
C GLN A 266 3.46 15.56 6.86
N ILE A 267 2.20 15.67 6.44
CA ILE A 267 1.79 15.37 5.07
C ILE A 267 1.95 16.61 4.19
N TYR A 268 2.83 16.53 3.20
CA TYR A 268 3.11 17.61 2.23
C TYR A 268 2.38 17.37 0.90
N LEU A 269 2.34 18.39 0.03
CA LEU A 269 1.87 18.21 -1.34
C LEU A 269 2.92 17.39 -2.13
N GLU A 270 2.62 16.13 -2.37
CA GLU A 270 3.44 15.25 -3.20
C GLU A 270 3.39 15.74 -4.64
N ARG A 271 4.56 15.81 -5.31
CA ARG A 271 4.73 16.58 -6.55
C ARG A 271 4.33 15.84 -7.83
N THR A 272 4.31 14.52 -7.82
CA THR A 272 3.91 13.70 -8.98
C THR A 272 2.40 13.51 -9.05
N SER A 273 1.71 13.63 -7.93
CA SER A 273 0.25 13.53 -7.77
C SER A 273 -0.53 14.46 -8.69
N ASP A 274 -1.77 14.10 -9.04
CA ASP A 274 -2.72 15.03 -9.65
C ASP A 274 -2.98 16.20 -8.71
N GLN A 275 -2.39 17.35 -9.02
CA GLN A 275 -2.39 18.53 -8.13
C GLN A 275 -3.79 19.09 -7.89
N LYS A 276 -4.73 18.90 -8.83
CA LYS A 276 -6.11 19.34 -8.63
C LYS A 276 -6.80 18.48 -7.59
N LEU A 277 -6.72 17.16 -7.73
CA LEU A 277 -7.30 16.22 -6.78
C LEU A 277 -6.67 16.36 -5.40
N LEU A 278 -5.32 16.46 -5.34
CA LEU A 278 -4.58 16.62 -4.09
C LEU A 278 -5.02 17.88 -3.34
N ASN A 279 -5.10 19.03 -4.04
CA ASN A 279 -5.55 20.28 -3.44
C ASN A 279 -6.99 20.19 -2.90
N GLN A 280 -7.91 19.51 -3.59
CA GLN A 280 -9.27 19.28 -3.10
C GLN A 280 -9.29 18.50 -1.78
N ILE A 281 -8.46 17.46 -1.63
CA ILE A 281 -8.34 16.70 -0.38
C ILE A 281 -7.75 17.57 0.74
N PHE A 282 -6.73 18.38 0.42
CA PHE A 282 -6.13 19.32 1.38
C PHE A 282 -7.11 20.44 1.79
N ASP A 283 -8.02 20.87 0.90
CA ASP A 283 -9.09 21.81 1.24
C ASP A 283 -10.02 21.22 2.32
N VAL A 284 -10.41 19.96 2.16
CA VAL A 284 -11.22 19.25 3.15
C VAL A 284 -10.47 19.11 4.48
N ALA A 285 -9.20 18.72 4.46
CA ALA A 285 -8.38 18.62 5.66
C ALA A 285 -8.28 19.96 6.39
N GLN A 286 -8.07 21.05 5.66
CA GLN A 286 -8.02 22.39 6.21
C GLN A 286 -9.36 22.82 6.82
N GLY A 287 -10.48 22.52 6.13
CA GLY A 287 -11.84 22.78 6.64
C GLY A 287 -12.17 22.00 7.91
N LEU A 288 -11.55 20.82 8.11
CA LEU A 288 -11.62 20.06 9.34
C LEU A 288 -10.71 20.60 10.46
N GLY A 289 -9.84 21.56 10.16
CA GLY A 289 -8.88 22.12 11.11
C GLY A 289 -7.53 21.41 11.15
N TYR A 290 -7.22 20.58 10.14
CA TYR A 290 -6.00 19.76 10.09
C TYR A 290 -4.85 20.39 9.29
N GLY A 291 -4.95 21.70 8.95
CA GLY A 291 -3.96 22.40 8.12
C GLY A 291 -2.52 22.41 8.63
N GLN A 292 -2.31 22.22 9.94
CA GLN A 292 -0.96 22.13 10.49
C GLN A 292 -0.26 20.79 10.18
N TRP A 293 -1.03 19.71 9.86
CA TRP A 293 -0.51 18.40 9.49
C TRP A 293 -0.59 18.14 7.99
N PHE A 294 -1.57 18.74 7.30
CA PHE A 294 -1.69 18.77 5.84
C PHE A 294 -1.06 20.07 5.33
N ILE A 295 0.24 20.05 5.15
CA ILE A 295 1.09 21.21 4.91
C ILE A 295 1.09 21.54 3.41
N ARG A 296 0.53 22.70 3.04
CA ARG A 296 0.42 23.15 1.63
C ARG A 296 1.75 23.66 1.07
N GLN A 297 2.75 22.83 1.14
CA GLN A 297 4.06 23.05 0.55
C GLN A 297 4.42 21.85 -0.34
N PRO A 298 4.72 22.06 -1.65
CA PRO A 298 5.24 21.00 -2.50
C PRO A 298 6.56 20.47 -1.96
N ARG A 299 6.66 19.14 -1.76
CA ARG A 299 7.88 18.52 -1.25
C ARG A 299 8.21 17.32 -2.11
N HIS A 300 8.30 16.19 -1.72
CA HIS A 300 8.75 14.98 -2.41
C HIS A 300 8.16 14.78 -3.83
N ALA A 301 8.81 13.96 -4.64
CA ALA A 301 8.34 13.46 -5.94
C ALA A 301 8.64 11.96 -5.95
N LEU A 302 7.63 11.15 -5.78
CA LEU A 302 7.76 9.73 -5.44
C LEU A 302 7.32 8.84 -6.61
N LEU A 303 7.91 7.65 -6.66
CA LEU A 303 7.41 6.51 -7.42
C LEU A 303 6.77 5.57 -6.42
N ASP A 304 5.44 5.43 -6.47
CA ASP A 304 4.66 4.70 -5.51
C ASP A 304 3.39 4.15 -6.18
N ASP A 305 2.53 3.46 -5.48
CA ASP A 305 1.32 2.78 -5.97
C ASP A 305 0.33 3.69 -6.74
N HIS A 306 0.40 5.00 -6.58
CA HIS A 306 -0.38 5.95 -7.39
C HIS A 306 0.17 6.12 -8.81
N THR A 307 1.47 5.93 -9.02
CA THR A 307 2.17 6.17 -10.29
C THR A 307 1.62 5.36 -11.46
N PRO A 308 1.34 4.04 -11.35
CA PRO A 308 0.79 3.25 -12.45
C PRO A 308 -0.57 3.75 -12.95
N PHE A 309 -1.37 4.35 -12.06
CA PHE A 309 -2.67 4.94 -12.43
C PHE A 309 -2.48 6.24 -13.20
N LEU A 310 -1.57 7.12 -12.76
CA LEU A 310 -1.22 8.35 -13.50
C LEU A 310 -0.71 8.04 -14.92
N GLN A 311 0.14 7.02 -15.07
CA GLN A 311 0.64 6.59 -16.38
C GLN A 311 -0.48 6.15 -17.32
N ARG A 312 -1.62 5.70 -16.77
CA ARG A 312 -2.82 5.30 -17.51
C ARG A 312 -3.89 6.41 -17.58
N GLN A 313 -3.47 7.66 -17.30
CA GLN A 313 -4.33 8.84 -17.34
C GLN A 313 -5.55 8.72 -16.42
N ILE A 314 -5.38 8.13 -15.27
CA ILE A 314 -6.31 8.12 -14.16
C ILE A 314 -5.77 9.14 -13.14
N PRO A 315 -6.53 10.19 -12.79
CA PRO A 315 -6.13 11.12 -11.73
C PRO A 315 -5.81 10.35 -10.45
N ALA A 316 -4.59 10.42 -9.97
CA ALA A 316 -4.17 9.72 -8.78
C ALA A 316 -3.33 10.63 -7.88
N VAL A 317 -3.42 10.41 -6.57
CA VAL A 317 -2.68 11.16 -5.55
C VAL A 317 -2.09 10.21 -4.53
N ASP A 318 -1.01 10.66 -3.94
CA ASP A 318 -0.35 10.03 -2.81
C ASP A 318 -0.45 10.93 -1.58
N ILE A 319 -1.13 10.45 -0.56
CA ILE A 319 -1.22 11.06 0.76
C ILE A 319 -0.21 10.35 1.65
N ILE A 320 0.95 10.96 1.80
CA ILE A 320 2.10 10.32 2.44
C ILE A 320 2.83 11.27 3.39
N ASP A 321 3.33 10.73 4.50
CA ASP A 321 4.34 11.35 5.34
C ASP A 321 5.72 10.73 5.07
N PHE A 322 6.40 11.22 4.03
CA PHE A 322 7.69 10.65 3.61
C PHE A 322 8.88 11.14 4.46
N ASP A 323 8.66 12.06 5.37
CA ASP A 323 9.69 12.50 6.33
C ASP A 323 9.80 11.60 7.56
N TYR A 324 9.03 10.51 7.58
CA TYR A 324 9.04 9.50 8.63
C TYR A 324 10.45 8.93 8.90
N PRO A 325 11.03 9.17 10.10
CA PRO A 325 12.45 8.88 10.32
C PRO A 325 12.77 7.39 10.49
N TYR A 326 11.76 6.53 10.66
CA TYR A 326 11.94 5.09 10.84
C TYR A 326 11.68 4.27 9.57
N HIS A 327 11.44 4.95 8.44
CA HIS A 327 11.21 4.34 7.14
C HIS A 327 12.33 3.35 6.79
N HIS A 328 11.98 2.09 6.49
CA HIS A 328 12.88 0.97 6.18
C HIS A 328 13.90 0.64 7.29
N THR A 329 13.54 0.85 8.54
CA THR A 329 14.34 0.45 9.70
C THR A 329 13.59 -0.56 10.58
N THR A 330 14.32 -1.31 11.41
CA THR A 330 13.70 -2.21 12.40
C THR A 330 12.90 -1.46 13.49
N ALA A 331 12.99 -0.15 13.52
CA ALA A 331 12.25 0.70 14.45
C ALA A 331 10.85 1.07 13.93
N ASP A 332 10.52 0.76 12.67
CA ASP A 332 9.15 0.93 12.15
C ASP A 332 8.23 -0.14 12.73
N ASP A 333 7.67 0.18 13.87
CA ASP A 333 6.68 -0.64 14.58
C ASP A 333 5.48 0.20 15.06
N CYS A 334 4.45 -0.47 15.59
CA CYS A 334 3.23 0.22 16.02
C CYS A 334 3.41 1.17 17.23
N THR A 335 4.61 1.30 17.81
CA THR A 335 4.89 2.33 18.83
C THR A 335 5.15 3.70 18.24
N LYS A 336 5.34 3.79 16.93
CA LYS A 336 5.63 5.03 16.20
C LYS A 336 4.38 5.72 15.68
N ILE A 337 3.26 5.03 15.62
CA ILE A 337 2.00 5.53 15.06
C ILE A 337 1.02 5.98 16.14
N ALA A 338 0.10 6.85 15.76
CA ALA A 338 -0.91 7.40 16.65
C ALA A 338 -2.32 7.35 16.06
N ALA A 339 -3.30 7.10 16.91
CA ALA A 339 -4.71 7.10 16.53
C ALA A 339 -5.17 8.45 15.95
N ASP A 340 -4.66 9.56 16.49
CA ASP A 340 -5.01 10.89 16.04
C ASP A 340 -4.51 11.17 14.62
N SER A 341 -3.32 10.67 14.27
CA SER A 341 -2.75 10.80 12.91
C SER A 341 -3.61 10.09 11.88
N MET A 342 -3.93 8.82 12.12
CA MET A 342 -4.86 8.07 11.26
C MET A 342 -6.27 8.66 11.27
N GLY A 343 -6.71 9.20 12.42
CA GLY A 343 -7.99 9.89 12.58
C GLY A 343 -8.11 11.11 11.67
N ARG A 344 -7.06 11.91 11.52
CA ARG A 344 -7.04 13.08 10.63
C ARG A 344 -7.18 12.68 9.17
N VAL A 345 -6.40 11.70 8.72
CA VAL A 345 -6.45 11.22 7.33
C VAL A 345 -7.80 10.56 7.02
N GLY A 346 -8.24 9.63 7.86
CA GLY A 346 -9.48 8.90 7.63
C GLY A 346 -10.72 9.79 7.62
N LYS A 347 -10.83 10.76 8.54
CA LYS A 347 -11.93 11.74 8.55
C LYS A 347 -11.88 12.66 7.33
N THR A 348 -10.70 13.05 6.87
CA THR A 348 -10.53 13.84 5.65
C THR A 348 -11.05 13.05 4.44
N LEU A 349 -10.67 11.79 4.30
CA LEU A 349 -11.13 10.94 3.21
C LEU A 349 -12.63 10.62 3.32
N GLU A 350 -13.14 10.36 4.53
CA GLU A 350 -14.56 10.14 4.72
C GLU A 350 -15.40 11.32 4.25
N LEU A 351 -15.01 12.54 4.64
CA LEU A 351 -15.72 13.75 4.25
C LEU A 351 -15.58 14.03 2.76
N PHE A 352 -14.37 13.92 2.22
CA PHE A 352 -14.08 14.10 0.79
C PHE A 352 -14.94 13.18 -0.08
N MET A 353 -15.04 11.91 0.28
CA MET A 353 -15.82 10.91 -0.46
C MET A 353 -17.33 11.14 -0.38
N LYS A 354 -17.82 11.80 0.67
CA LYS A 354 -19.23 12.21 0.81
C LYS A 354 -19.56 13.50 0.04
N GLY A 355 -18.60 14.10 -0.68
CA GLY A 355 -18.79 15.34 -1.42
C GLY A 355 -18.82 16.58 -0.52
N GLY A 356 -18.29 16.49 0.69
CA GLY A 356 -18.08 17.62 1.58
C GLY A 356 -16.88 18.43 1.11
N SER A 357 -17.14 19.65 0.65
CA SER A 357 -16.15 20.69 0.37
C SER A 357 -16.40 21.86 1.28
#